data_b64210091f9476bcaff696301dd51774
#
_entry.id   b64210091f9476bcaff696301dd51774
#
_cell.length_a   1.000
_cell.length_b   1.000
_cell.length_c   1.000
_cell.angle_alpha   90.00
_cell.angle_beta   90.00
_cell.angle_gamma   90.00
#
_symmetry.space_group_name_H-M   'P 1'
#
loop_
_entity.id
_entity.type
_entity.pdbx_description
1 polymer ?
#
loop_
_entity_poly.entity_id
_entity_poly.type
_entity_poly.pdbx_seq_one_letter_code
_entity_poly.pdbx_strand_id
1 'polypeptide(L)'
;PAWAQWPFSALRHGFRNQEAFWREAAHMPGMTAHHAQETAFFARQWLGLLTPANALPTNPVVLQDVADSGGAHLMQGAKNWWYDATGMPDPAVLAEAARFAVGRDVAVTPGKVVFRNRLVELIRYAPQTKTVHPEPLFIVPSWIMKYYILDLSPHNSMVRYLVQQGHTVYMLSWRNPDAADHDLTLDDYLRLGVLDALRAVGALS
;
A
#
# COMPACT_ATOMS: atom_id res chain seq x y z
N PRO A 1 6.19 -9.79 -31.47
CA PRO A 1 6.52 -9.49 -30.07
C PRO A 1 7.92 -8.91 -30.00
N ALA A 2 8.09 -7.71 -29.43
CA ALA A 2 9.33 -6.93 -29.46
C ALA A 2 10.56 -7.71 -28.96
N TRP A 3 10.39 -8.50 -27.89
CA TRP A 3 11.44 -9.36 -27.31
C TRP A 3 11.88 -10.55 -28.20
N ALA A 4 11.26 -10.79 -29.35
CA ALA A 4 11.67 -11.86 -30.26
C ALA A 4 12.64 -11.36 -31.35
N GLN A 5 12.82 -10.04 -31.48
CA GLN A 5 13.68 -9.41 -32.47
C GLN A 5 15.13 -9.31 -31.94
N TRP A 6 16.09 -9.40 -32.85
CA TRP A 6 17.50 -9.11 -32.55
C TRP A 6 17.68 -7.60 -32.34
N PRO A 7 18.45 -7.13 -31.35
CA PRO A 7 19.32 -7.88 -30.40
C PRO A 7 18.60 -8.35 -29.12
N PHE A 8 17.34 -7.98 -28.89
CA PHE A 8 16.61 -8.21 -27.65
C PHE A 8 16.36 -9.71 -27.36
N SER A 9 16.18 -10.52 -28.42
CA SER A 9 16.09 -11.97 -28.27
C SER A 9 17.37 -12.57 -27.70
N ALA A 10 18.54 -12.09 -28.13
CA ALA A 10 19.82 -12.54 -27.60
C ALA A 10 20.01 -12.12 -26.13
N LEU A 11 19.68 -10.88 -25.78
CA LEU A 11 19.71 -10.40 -24.39
C LEU A 11 18.80 -11.22 -23.49
N ARG A 12 17.57 -11.51 -23.93
CA ARG A 12 16.63 -12.34 -23.19
C ARG A 12 17.14 -13.76 -23.00
N HIS A 13 17.70 -14.38 -24.03
CA HIS A 13 18.25 -15.72 -23.91
C HIS A 13 19.49 -15.76 -23.01
N GLY A 14 20.39 -14.81 -23.13
CA GLY A 14 21.56 -14.68 -22.24
C GLY A 14 21.16 -14.54 -20.78
N PHE A 15 20.17 -13.68 -20.50
CA PHE A 15 19.64 -13.50 -19.14
C PHE A 15 19.02 -14.79 -18.59
N ARG A 16 18.19 -15.50 -19.37
CA ARG A 16 17.61 -16.78 -18.96
C ARG A 16 18.67 -17.85 -18.68
N ASN A 17 19.74 -17.88 -19.43
CA ASN A 17 20.87 -18.80 -19.18
C ASN A 17 21.54 -18.46 -17.83
N GLN A 18 21.70 -17.17 -17.50
CA GLN A 18 22.19 -16.75 -16.19
C GLN A 18 21.24 -17.17 -15.06
N GLU A 19 19.94 -16.99 -15.23
CA GLU A 19 18.96 -17.47 -14.24
C GLU A 19 19.02 -18.98 -14.03
N ALA A 20 19.14 -19.75 -15.12
CA ALA A 20 19.26 -21.20 -15.05
C ALA A 20 20.56 -21.62 -14.32
N PHE A 21 21.69 -21.02 -14.68
CA PHE A 21 22.97 -21.27 -14.04
C PHE A 21 22.91 -21.03 -12.51
N TRP A 22 22.41 -19.89 -12.08
CA TRP A 22 22.33 -19.56 -10.65
C TRP A 22 21.33 -20.43 -9.90
N ARG A 23 20.26 -20.89 -10.56
CA ARG A 23 19.31 -21.84 -9.97
C ARG A 23 19.99 -23.19 -9.69
N GLU A 24 20.81 -23.69 -10.61
CA GLU A 24 21.58 -24.93 -10.43
C GLU A 24 22.70 -24.75 -9.40
N ALA A 25 23.45 -23.65 -9.48
CA ALA A 25 24.54 -23.34 -8.56
C ALA A 25 24.07 -23.19 -7.10
N ALA A 26 22.81 -22.80 -6.87
CA ALA A 26 22.23 -22.70 -5.53
C ALA A 26 22.01 -24.10 -4.86
N HIS A 27 22.16 -25.19 -5.60
CA HIS A 27 21.94 -26.55 -5.10
C HIS A 27 23.24 -27.37 -5.08
N MET A 28 24.34 -26.77 -4.69
CA MET A 28 25.63 -27.44 -4.62
C MET A 28 25.66 -28.57 -3.57
N PRO A 29 26.43 -29.67 -3.81
CA PRO A 29 26.59 -30.73 -2.82
C PRO A 29 27.11 -30.18 -1.48
N GLY A 30 26.53 -30.62 -0.38
CA GLY A 30 26.90 -30.20 0.98
C GLY A 30 26.06 -29.02 1.53
N MET A 31 25.23 -28.39 0.73
CA MET A 31 24.28 -27.37 1.23
C MET A 31 23.06 -28.04 1.87
N THR A 32 22.58 -27.45 2.96
CA THR A 32 21.26 -27.82 3.49
C THR A 32 20.14 -27.29 2.58
N ALA A 33 18.96 -27.92 2.62
CA ALA A 33 17.81 -27.49 1.84
C ALA A 33 17.44 -26.00 2.14
N HIS A 34 17.60 -25.58 3.39
CA HIS A 34 17.36 -24.19 3.80
C HIS A 34 18.34 -23.21 3.13
N HIS A 35 19.63 -23.46 3.23
CA HIS A 35 20.66 -22.61 2.60
C HIS A 35 20.56 -22.58 1.08
N ALA A 36 20.18 -23.72 0.45
CA ALA A 36 19.93 -23.75 -0.99
C ALA A 36 18.76 -22.83 -1.39
N GLN A 37 17.67 -22.83 -0.61
CA GLN A 37 16.52 -21.95 -0.84
C GLN A 37 16.87 -20.46 -0.63
N GLU A 38 17.60 -20.13 0.43
CA GLU A 38 18.07 -18.76 0.68
C GLU A 38 18.96 -18.27 -0.47
N THR A 39 19.96 -19.08 -0.87
CA THR A 39 20.87 -18.74 -1.96
C THR A 39 20.10 -18.52 -3.27
N ALA A 40 19.18 -19.42 -3.59
CA ALA A 40 18.33 -19.30 -4.79
C ALA A 40 17.41 -18.06 -4.72
N PHE A 41 16.93 -17.71 -3.54
CA PHE A 41 16.12 -16.50 -3.33
C PHE A 41 16.94 -15.24 -3.59
N PHE A 42 18.09 -15.09 -2.93
CA PHE A 42 18.94 -13.91 -3.10
C PHE A 42 19.50 -13.79 -4.53
N ALA A 43 19.92 -14.90 -5.14
CA ALA A 43 20.35 -14.91 -6.53
C ALA A 43 19.24 -14.38 -7.47
N ARG A 44 17.99 -14.79 -7.27
CA ARG A 44 16.84 -14.27 -8.03
C ARG A 44 16.62 -12.78 -7.82
N GLN A 45 16.74 -12.29 -6.57
CA GLN A 45 16.57 -10.85 -6.29
C GLN A 45 17.64 -10.03 -7.02
N TRP A 46 18.91 -10.43 -6.93
CA TRP A 46 20.01 -9.74 -7.61
C TRP A 46 19.89 -9.80 -9.14
N LEU A 47 19.56 -10.95 -9.69
CA LEU A 47 19.34 -11.09 -11.14
C LEU A 47 18.13 -10.24 -11.58
N GLY A 48 17.08 -10.17 -10.76
CA GLY A 48 15.92 -9.34 -11.02
C GLY A 48 16.25 -7.85 -11.22
N LEU A 49 17.24 -7.33 -10.47
CA LEU A 49 17.75 -5.96 -10.65
C LEU A 49 18.49 -5.78 -11.99
N LEU A 50 19.16 -6.83 -12.46
CA LEU A 50 19.99 -6.81 -13.68
C LEU A 50 19.20 -7.25 -14.93
N THR A 51 17.90 -7.46 -14.82
CA THR A 51 17.11 -7.88 -15.98
C THR A 51 17.18 -6.82 -17.10
N PRO A 52 17.34 -7.26 -18.38
CA PRO A 52 17.32 -6.33 -19.51
C PRO A 52 16.05 -5.49 -19.61
N ALA A 53 14.97 -5.89 -18.97
CA ALA A 53 13.71 -5.14 -18.94
C ALA A 53 13.80 -3.85 -18.10
N ASN A 54 14.77 -3.75 -17.16
CA ASN A 54 14.89 -2.60 -16.25
C ASN A 54 15.68 -1.43 -16.83
N ALA A 55 16.36 -1.62 -17.97
CA ALA A 55 17.16 -0.56 -18.56
C ALA A 55 16.56 -0.10 -19.88
N LEU A 56 16.47 1.23 -20.06
CA LEU A 56 15.91 1.86 -21.25
C LEU A 56 16.48 1.26 -22.56
N PRO A 57 17.83 1.17 -22.77
CA PRO A 57 18.38 0.75 -24.05
C PRO A 57 18.20 -0.76 -24.33
N THR A 58 17.82 -1.55 -23.35
CA THR A 58 17.69 -3.02 -23.47
C THR A 58 16.24 -3.49 -23.40
N ASN A 59 15.29 -2.58 -23.13
CA ASN A 59 13.86 -2.91 -23.13
C ASN A 59 13.18 -2.45 -24.44
N PRO A 60 12.87 -3.40 -25.34
CA PRO A 60 12.28 -3.06 -26.64
C PRO A 60 10.86 -2.47 -26.55
N VAL A 61 10.13 -2.74 -25.48
CA VAL A 61 8.79 -2.17 -25.27
C VAL A 61 8.92 -0.69 -24.94
N VAL A 62 9.80 -0.34 -24.01
CA VAL A 62 10.05 1.05 -23.64
C VAL A 62 10.65 1.83 -24.82
N LEU A 63 11.55 1.22 -25.60
CA LEU A 63 12.09 1.86 -26.81
C LEU A 63 11.01 2.12 -27.87
N GLN A 64 10.05 1.22 -28.03
CA GLN A 64 8.90 1.42 -28.89
C GLN A 64 8.04 2.58 -28.39
N ASP A 65 7.72 2.62 -27.09
CA ASP A 65 6.94 3.70 -26.49
C ASP A 65 7.65 5.06 -26.60
N VAL A 66 9.01 5.08 -26.51
CA VAL A 66 9.80 6.29 -26.76
C VAL A 66 9.61 6.75 -28.20
N ALA A 67 9.70 5.84 -29.17
CA ALA A 67 9.53 6.15 -30.57
C ALA A 67 8.11 6.65 -30.89
N ASP A 68 7.09 5.94 -30.38
CA ASP A 68 5.68 6.24 -30.64
C ASP A 68 5.24 7.58 -30.02
N SER A 69 5.79 7.93 -28.84
CA SER A 69 5.51 9.19 -28.14
C SER A 69 6.41 10.35 -28.54
N GLY A 70 7.40 10.12 -29.43
CA GLY A 70 8.43 11.11 -29.73
C GLY A 70 9.24 11.52 -28.49
N GLY A 71 9.36 10.64 -27.48
CA GLY A 71 10.06 10.90 -26.23
C GLY A 71 9.26 11.66 -25.16
N ALA A 72 7.99 11.96 -25.40
CA ALA A 72 7.17 12.77 -24.48
C ALA A 72 7.09 12.18 -23.07
N HIS A 73 7.00 10.85 -22.93
CA HIS A 73 6.96 10.21 -21.62
C HIS A 73 8.29 10.30 -20.87
N LEU A 74 9.44 10.38 -21.55
CA LEU A 74 10.73 10.61 -20.91
C LEU A 74 10.81 12.03 -20.32
N MET A 75 10.29 13.02 -21.05
CA MET A 75 10.17 14.39 -20.53
C MET A 75 9.24 14.45 -19.32
N GLN A 76 8.11 13.75 -19.36
CA GLN A 76 7.22 13.66 -18.22
C GLN A 76 7.89 12.95 -17.03
N GLY A 77 8.61 11.87 -17.26
CA GLY A 77 9.40 11.16 -16.24
C GLY A 77 10.46 12.06 -15.60
N ALA A 78 11.19 12.84 -16.41
CA ALA A 78 12.18 13.80 -15.90
C ALA A 78 11.51 14.90 -15.06
N LYS A 79 10.34 15.38 -15.46
CA LYS A 79 9.54 16.35 -14.70
C LYS A 79 9.08 15.76 -13.35
N ASN A 80 8.56 14.53 -13.37
CA ASN A 80 8.14 13.86 -12.13
C ASN A 80 9.31 13.66 -11.18
N TRP A 81 10.45 13.17 -11.70
CA TRP A 81 11.68 13.04 -10.92
C TRP A 81 12.13 14.37 -10.31
N TRP A 82 12.03 15.47 -11.05
CA TRP A 82 12.35 16.80 -10.53
C TRP A 82 11.47 17.19 -9.34
N TYR A 83 10.17 16.98 -9.42
CA TYR A 83 9.27 17.26 -8.31
C TYR A 83 9.59 16.40 -7.09
N ASP A 84 9.85 15.10 -7.28
CA ASP A 84 10.23 14.20 -6.20
C ASP A 84 11.56 14.61 -5.56
N ALA A 85 12.57 14.93 -6.36
CA ALA A 85 13.90 15.30 -5.89
C ALA A 85 13.93 16.66 -5.14
N THR A 86 13.05 17.58 -5.52
CA THR A 86 12.96 18.91 -4.88
C THR A 86 11.94 18.97 -3.74
N GLY A 87 11.15 17.90 -3.54
CA GLY A 87 10.05 17.89 -2.57
C GLY A 87 8.88 18.83 -2.94
N MET A 88 8.89 19.40 -4.16
CA MET A 88 7.79 20.22 -4.63
C MET A 88 6.68 19.32 -5.17
N PRO A 89 5.43 19.48 -4.73
CA PRO A 89 4.34 18.69 -5.27
C PRO A 89 4.01 19.11 -6.71
N ASP A 90 3.74 18.12 -7.57
CA ASP A 90 3.26 18.42 -8.94
C ASP A 90 1.88 19.10 -8.87
N PRO A 91 1.71 20.30 -9.46
CA PRO A 91 0.43 21.01 -9.46
C PRO A 91 -0.72 20.19 -10.06
N ALA A 92 -0.45 19.32 -11.02
CA ALA A 92 -1.46 18.44 -11.61
C ALA A 92 -1.95 17.38 -10.60
N VAL A 93 -1.01 16.78 -9.83
CA VAL A 93 -1.34 15.82 -8.77
C VAL A 93 -2.12 16.50 -7.65
N LEU A 94 -1.73 17.72 -7.25
CA LEU A 94 -2.48 18.50 -6.25
C LEU A 94 -3.89 18.83 -6.72
N ALA A 95 -4.05 19.24 -7.98
CA ALA A 95 -5.37 19.55 -8.55
C ALA A 95 -6.26 18.31 -8.61
N GLU A 96 -5.71 17.15 -8.92
CA GLU A 96 -6.45 15.90 -8.92
C GLU A 96 -6.80 15.45 -7.50
N ALA A 97 -5.85 15.51 -6.56
CA ALA A 97 -6.08 15.19 -5.16
C ALA A 97 -7.15 16.09 -4.52
N ALA A 98 -7.21 17.38 -4.90
CA ALA A 98 -8.23 18.33 -4.41
C ALA A 98 -9.67 17.98 -4.86
N ARG A 99 -9.84 17.10 -5.84
CA ARG A 99 -11.15 16.58 -6.25
C ARG A 99 -11.75 15.62 -5.23
N PHE A 100 -10.92 15.05 -4.36
CA PHE A 100 -11.35 14.09 -3.34
C PHE A 100 -11.39 14.76 -1.97
N ALA A 101 -12.53 14.67 -1.29
CA ALA A 101 -12.71 15.18 0.06
C ALA A 101 -13.22 14.07 0.99
N VAL A 102 -12.60 13.99 2.15
CA VAL A 102 -13.04 13.08 3.22
C VAL A 102 -14.45 13.46 3.67
N GLY A 103 -15.33 12.47 3.79
CA GLY A 103 -16.74 12.65 4.12
C GLY A 103 -17.65 12.90 2.92
N ARG A 104 -17.09 13.21 1.74
CA ARG A 104 -17.84 13.39 0.50
C ARG A 104 -17.53 12.29 -0.53
N ASP A 105 -16.27 12.05 -0.81
CA ASP A 105 -15.80 11.12 -1.85
C ASP A 105 -15.16 9.87 -1.24
N VAL A 106 -14.50 10.04 -0.10
CA VAL A 106 -13.92 8.95 0.73
C VAL A 106 -14.42 9.10 2.16
N ALA A 107 -14.43 8.03 2.93
CA ALA A 107 -14.97 7.99 4.29
C ALA A 107 -16.41 8.51 4.35
N VAL A 108 -17.25 8.02 3.43
CA VAL A 108 -18.60 8.57 3.18
C VAL A 108 -19.65 8.08 4.17
N THR A 109 -19.38 7.04 4.94
CA THR A 109 -20.35 6.51 5.92
C THR A 109 -20.43 7.45 7.12
N PRO A 110 -21.61 7.98 7.46
CA PRO A 110 -21.77 8.92 8.57
C PRO A 110 -21.32 8.33 9.90
N GLY A 111 -20.54 9.09 10.65
CA GLY A 111 -20.03 8.69 11.96
C GLY A 111 -19.60 9.90 12.79
N LYS A 112 -19.26 9.64 14.05
CA LYS A 112 -18.74 10.66 14.98
C LYS A 112 -17.58 10.10 15.77
N VAL A 113 -16.58 10.94 16.04
CA VAL A 113 -15.52 10.63 17.00
C VAL A 113 -16.14 10.63 18.40
N VAL A 114 -16.05 9.49 19.07
CA VAL A 114 -16.63 9.30 20.42
C VAL A 114 -15.59 9.19 21.51
N PHE A 115 -14.34 8.96 21.16
CA PHE A 115 -13.18 8.96 22.06
C PHE A 115 -11.93 9.44 21.30
N ARG A 116 -11.03 10.11 22.02
CA ARG A 116 -9.74 10.57 21.50
C ARG A 116 -8.69 10.57 22.60
N ASN A 117 -7.47 10.17 22.25
CA ASN A 117 -6.28 10.38 23.06
C ASN A 117 -5.09 10.81 22.20
N ARG A 118 -3.84 10.76 22.73
CA ARG A 118 -2.62 11.14 22.03
C ARG A 118 -2.42 10.40 20.70
N LEU A 119 -2.84 9.13 20.60
CA LEU A 119 -2.48 8.22 19.52
C LEU A 119 -3.64 7.89 18.57
N VAL A 120 -4.87 7.93 19.06
CA VAL A 120 -6.05 7.46 18.32
C VAL A 120 -7.28 8.34 18.47
N GLU A 121 -8.15 8.24 17.49
CA GLU A 121 -9.55 8.60 17.56
C GLU A 121 -10.41 7.35 17.35
N LEU A 122 -11.49 7.22 18.12
CA LEU A 122 -12.48 6.17 17.94
C LEU A 122 -13.72 6.75 17.27
N ILE A 123 -14.04 6.24 16.10
CA ILE A 123 -15.21 6.65 15.32
C ILE A 123 -16.32 5.64 15.57
N ARG A 124 -17.50 6.10 15.99
CA ARG A 124 -18.74 5.33 16.00
C ARG A 124 -19.58 5.73 14.80
N TYR A 125 -19.93 4.77 13.95
CA TYR A 125 -20.78 5.03 12.79
C TYR A 125 -22.26 5.08 13.15
N ALA A 126 -22.98 5.93 12.43
CA ALA A 126 -24.41 6.07 12.63
C ALA A 126 -25.15 4.81 12.15
N PRO A 127 -26.11 4.27 12.94
CA PRO A 127 -26.89 3.12 12.53
C PRO A 127 -27.72 3.46 11.29
N GLN A 128 -27.85 2.51 10.37
CA GLN A 128 -28.67 2.62 9.16
C GLN A 128 -29.89 1.70 9.19
N THR A 129 -30.14 1.06 10.34
CA THR A 129 -31.29 0.19 10.59
C THR A 129 -32.06 0.67 11.82
N LYS A 130 -33.34 0.28 11.93
CA LYS A 130 -34.18 0.64 13.08
C LYS A 130 -33.74 -0.04 14.37
N THR A 131 -33.18 -1.23 14.26
CA THR A 131 -32.64 -2.02 15.36
C THR A 131 -31.24 -2.45 15.01
N VAL A 132 -30.40 -2.63 16.02
CA VAL A 132 -29.01 -3.09 15.84
C VAL A 132 -28.79 -4.37 16.64
N HIS A 133 -27.78 -5.15 16.22
CA HIS A 133 -27.32 -6.30 16.98
C HIS A 133 -26.73 -5.86 18.33
N PRO A 134 -26.90 -6.66 19.39
CA PRO A 134 -26.42 -6.28 20.71
C PRO A 134 -24.88 -6.18 20.79
N GLU A 135 -24.17 -7.02 20.06
CA GLU A 135 -22.70 -7.03 20.06
C GLU A 135 -22.16 -6.02 19.04
N PRO A 136 -21.36 -5.02 19.46
CA PRO A 136 -20.71 -4.10 18.56
C PRO A 136 -19.50 -4.73 17.88
N LEU A 137 -19.19 -4.27 16.68
CA LEU A 137 -17.98 -4.59 15.97
C LEU A 137 -16.93 -3.49 16.19
N PHE A 138 -15.77 -3.87 16.74
CA PHE A 138 -14.64 -2.97 16.89
C PHE A 138 -13.57 -3.33 15.85
N ILE A 139 -13.29 -2.41 14.93
CA ILE A 139 -12.33 -2.59 13.85
C ILE A 139 -11.06 -1.81 14.19
N VAL A 140 -9.94 -2.54 14.23
CA VAL A 140 -8.61 -2.00 14.44
C VAL A 140 -7.82 -2.16 13.15
N PRO A 141 -7.72 -1.13 12.30
CA PRO A 141 -6.92 -1.20 11.09
C PRO A 141 -5.42 -1.18 11.44
N SER A 142 -4.58 -1.58 10.49
CA SER A 142 -3.14 -1.44 10.65
C SER A 142 -2.76 0.01 10.93
N TRP A 143 -1.79 0.25 11.83
CA TRP A 143 -1.33 1.61 12.21
C TRP A 143 -0.68 2.40 11.08
N ILE A 144 -0.25 1.72 10.00
CA ILE A 144 0.29 2.36 8.79
C ILE A 144 -0.78 2.69 7.75
N MET A 145 -2.02 2.25 7.96
CA MET A 145 -3.13 2.44 7.02
C MET A 145 -4.11 3.47 7.54
N LYS A 146 -4.76 4.18 6.61
CA LYS A 146 -5.86 5.08 6.97
C LYS A 146 -7.13 4.28 7.23
N TYR A 147 -7.89 4.66 8.26
CA TYR A 147 -9.15 3.99 8.63
C TYR A 147 -10.13 3.90 7.44
N TYR A 148 -10.15 4.91 6.57
CA TYR A 148 -11.09 5.01 5.45
C TYR A 148 -10.77 4.04 4.29
N ILE A 149 -9.70 3.25 4.35
CA ILE A 149 -9.47 2.19 3.35
C ILE A 149 -10.62 1.16 3.36
N LEU A 150 -11.31 1.04 4.50
CA LEU A 150 -12.50 0.20 4.65
C LEU A 150 -13.82 0.97 4.37
N ASP A 151 -13.71 2.24 3.93
CA ASP A 151 -14.83 3.12 3.62
C ASP A 151 -14.47 4.06 2.45
N LEU A 152 -13.94 3.50 1.35
CA LEU A 152 -13.36 4.27 0.24
C LEU A 152 -14.41 5.03 -0.57
N SER A 153 -15.55 4.41 -0.86
CA SER A 153 -16.59 5.01 -1.67
C SER A 153 -17.96 4.37 -1.37
N PRO A 154 -19.07 4.95 -1.84
CA PRO A 154 -20.41 4.44 -1.53
C PRO A 154 -20.66 2.97 -1.90
N HIS A 155 -20.01 2.46 -2.93
CA HIS A 155 -20.14 1.05 -3.35
C HIS A 155 -18.97 0.17 -2.91
N ASN A 156 -17.90 0.76 -2.40
CA ASN A 156 -16.68 0.08 -1.97
C ASN A 156 -16.39 0.44 -0.51
N SER A 157 -17.30 0.05 0.38
CA SER A 157 -17.23 0.30 1.81
C SER A 157 -17.71 -0.91 2.61
N MET A 158 -16.78 -1.54 3.30
CA MET A 158 -17.08 -2.59 4.27
C MET A 158 -17.86 -2.02 5.47
N VAL A 159 -17.50 -0.83 5.91
CA VAL A 159 -18.20 -0.15 7.03
C VAL A 159 -19.67 0.07 6.71
N ARG A 160 -19.96 0.63 5.54
CA ARG A 160 -21.33 0.85 5.08
C ARG A 160 -22.12 -0.47 5.03
N TYR A 161 -21.52 -1.50 4.47
CA TYR A 161 -22.15 -2.82 4.43
C TYR A 161 -22.53 -3.30 5.85
N LEU A 162 -21.59 -3.23 6.81
CA LEU A 162 -21.83 -3.70 8.17
C LEU A 162 -22.95 -2.90 8.89
N VAL A 163 -22.95 -1.57 8.79
CA VAL A 163 -24.02 -0.77 9.42
C VAL A 163 -25.38 -0.98 8.75
N GLN A 164 -25.41 -1.30 7.45
CA GLN A 164 -26.63 -1.68 6.74
C GLN A 164 -27.15 -3.07 7.14
N GLN A 165 -26.27 -3.95 7.61
CA GLN A 165 -26.64 -5.25 8.19
C GLN A 165 -27.05 -5.16 9.65
N GLY A 166 -27.11 -3.97 10.25
CA GLY A 166 -27.55 -3.74 11.62
C GLY A 166 -26.46 -3.87 12.67
N HIS A 167 -25.18 -3.86 12.30
CA HIS A 167 -24.11 -3.84 13.27
C HIS A 167 -23.81 -2.43 13.76
N THR A 168 -23.59 -2.27 15.07
CA THR A 168 -22.93 -1.09 15.62
C THR A 168 -21.43 -1.21 15.35
N VAL A 169 -20.88 -0.28 14.55
CA VAL A 169 -19.49 -0.34 14.14
C VAL A 169 -18.68 0.77 14.78
N TYR A 170 -17.59 0.40 15.42
CA TYR A 170 -16.54 1.28 15.91
C TYR A 170 -15.26 1.07 15.10
N MET A 171 -14.63 2.16 14.67
CA MET A 171 -13.39 2.15 13.89
C MET A 171 -12.31 2.95 14.60
N LEU A 172 -11.15 2.33 14.77
CA LEU A 172 -9.97 3.02 15.25
C LEU A 172 -9.33 3.82 14.10
N SER A 173 -9.06 5.09 14.34
CA SER A 173 -8.30 5.97 13.45
C SER A 173 -6.97 6.31 14.12
N TRP A 174 -5.87 5.83 13.56
CA TRP A 174 -4.53 6.15 14.05
C TRP A 174 -4.13 7.57 13.64
N ARG A 175 -3.58 8.32 14.58
CA ARG A 175 -2.91 9.59 14.30
C ARG A 175 -1.62 9.31 13.50
N ASN A 176 -1.27 10.20 12.58
CA ASN A 176 0.06 10.13 11.98
C ASN A 176 1.10 10.55 13.03
N PRO A 177 2.07 9.70 13.37
CA PRO A 177 3.14 10.07 14.28
C PRO A 177 4.02 11.17 13.66
N ASP A 178 4.56 12.00 14.52
CA ASP A 178 5.54 13.02 14.15
C ASP A 178 6.79 12.93 15.04
N ALA A 179 7.72 13.86 14.90
CA ALA A 179 8.97 13.85 15.67
C ALA A 179 8.78 13.89 17.20
N ALA A 180 7.62 14.36 17.69
CA ALA A 180 7.30 14.38 19.12
C ALA A 180 6.84 13.02 19.64
N ASP A 181 6.63 12.05 18.77
CA ASP A 181 6.16 10.71 19.12
C ASP A 181 7.29 9.65 19.12
N HIS A 182 8.55 10.07 19.07
CA HIS A 182 9.72 9.19 19.06
C HIS A 182 9.86 8.30 20.32
N ASP A 183 9.15 8.64 21.39
CA ASP A 183 9.08 7.91 22.64
C ASP A 183 8.04 6.79 22.64
N LEU A 184 7.14 6.77 21.65
CA LEU A 184 6.08 5.76 21.58
C LEU A 184 6.63 4.40 21.16
N THR A 185 6.32 3.40 21.97
CA THR A 185 6.67 2.00 21.74
C THR A 185 5.48 1.19 21.22
N LEU A 186 5.71 -0.05 20.80
CA LEU A 186 4.64 -0.96 20.40
C LEU A 186 3.66 -1.24 21.56
N ASP A 187 4.16 -1.25 22.81
CA ASP A 187 3.32 -1.39 24.01
C ASP A 187 2.38 -0.18 24.16
N ASP A 188 2.81 1.02 23.79
CA ASP A 188 1.96 2.20 23.83
C ASP A 188 0.87 2.12 22.76
N TYR A 189 1.19 1.60 21.56
CA TYR A 189 0.19 1.32 20.53
C TYR A 189 -0.86 0.33 21.01
N LEU A 190 -0.47 -0.72 21.75
CA LEU A 190 -1.41 -1.65 22.35
C LEU A 190 -2.26 -0.98 23.43
N ARG A 191 -1.63 -0.27 24.39
CA ARG A 191 -2.33 0.32 25.54
C ARG A 191 -3.20 1.50 25.15
N LEU A 192 -2.57 2.56 24.58
CA LEU A 192 -3.27 3.80 24.22
C LEU A 192 -4.15 3.62 22.97
N GLY A 193 -3.72 2.78 22.04
CA GLY A 193 -4.48 2.51 20.84
C GLY A 193 -5.62 1.54 21.11
N VAL A 194 -5.31 0.25 21.25
CA VAL A 194 -6.31 -0.81 21.22
C VAL A 194 -7.09 -0.91 22.55
N LEU A 195 -6.39 -0.98 23.71
CA LEU A 195 -7.03 -1.24 24.99
C LEU A 195 -7.85 -0.05 25.51
N ASP A 196 -7.37 1.18 25.33
CA ASP A 196 -8.13 2.37 25.72
C ASP A 196 -9.39 2.54 24.86
N ALA A 197 -9.27 2.33 23.55
CA ALA A 197 -10.41 2.36 22.65
C ALA A 197 -11.42 1.25 22.98
N LEU A 198 -10.95 0.03 23.27
CA LEU A 198 -11.83 -1.08 23.65
C LEU A 198 -12.60 -0.79 24.95
N ARG A 199 -11.94 -0.16 25.96
CA ARG A 199 -12.62 0.30 27.18
C ARG A 199 -13.69 1.34 26.86
N ALA A 200 -13.38 2.27 25.94
CA ALA A 200 -14.37 3.27 25.51
C ALA A 200 -15.56 2.62 24.77
N VAL A 201 -15.34 1.60 23.94
CA VAL A 201 -16.43 0.82 23.33
C VAL A 201 -17.30 0.19 24.40
N GLY A 202 -16.71 -0.51 25.38
CA GLY A 202 -17.47 -1.15 26.47
C GLY A 202 -18.27 -0.18 27.34
N ALA A 203 -17.83 1.08 27.47
CA ALA A 203 -18.55 2.10 28.21
C ALA A 203 -19.71 2.76 27.41
N LEU A 204 -19.70 2.61 26.07
CA LEU A 204 -20.66 3.23 25.15
C LEU A 204 -21.70 2.24 24.57
N SER A 205 -21.49 0.95 24.82
CA SER A 205 -22.36 -0.16 24.40
C SER A 205 -23.13 -0.71 25.58
#